data_5545c7761eedd1a8b7c668a4d824cc36
#
_entry.id   5545c7761eedd1a8b7c668a4d824cc36
#
_cell.length_a   1.000
_cell.length_b   1.000
_cell.length_c   1.000
_cell.angle_alpha   90.00
_cell.angle_beta   90.00
_cell.angle_gamma   90.00
#
_symmetry.space_group_name_H-M   'P 1'
#
loop_
_entity.id
_entity.type
_entity.pdbx_description
1 polymer ?
#
loop_
_entity_poly.entity_id
_entity_poly.type
_entity_poly.pdbx_seq_one_letter_code
_entity_poly.pdbx_strand_id
1 'polypeptide(L)'
;NDVTSQKLVRMTADRPMGLLAVFDELSSWIGRMCDPKSGDDRGCWVQGYDSRSYVMDRVGVQGAIKAENHAVSIYGNVQPSVFKNAMTKLETDGLLQRFIPAAINGDLAKRGKTIPDFLLNKGQWEQAIRCAHAMPVQTYRFSDEAQSAFEDYEDWYYAQRDDDRLLLTINTFMTAYSKLEGLHGRLCLVLHMLESPFSPMVSADMVR
;
A
#
# COMPACT_ATOMS: atom_id res chain seq x y z
N ASN A 1 18.95 -2.59 4.04
CA ASN A 1 17.70 -3.35 4.11
C ASN A 1 17.34 -3.86 5.51
N ASP A 2 17.99 -3.36 6.56
CA ASP A 2 17.71 -3.74 7.95
C ASP A 2 17.32 -2.50 8.77
N VAL A 3 16.11 -1.98 8.48
CA VAL A 3 15.56 -0.86 9.22
C VAL A 3 14.84 -1.39 10.44
N THR A 4 15.24 -0.94 11.63
CA THR A 4 14.48 -1.17 12.86
C THR A 4 13.25 -0.28 12.90
N SER A 5 12.19 -0.68 13.61
CA SER A 5 10.99 0.14 13.80
C SER A 5 11.31 1.53 14.36
N GLN A 6 12.25 1.63 15.30
CA GLN A 6 12.69 2.91 15.85
C GLN A 6 13.30 3.84 14.78
N LYS A 7 14.17 3.30 13.92
CA LYS A 7 14.75 4.08 12.82
C LYS A 7 13.69 4.50 11.83
N LEU A 8 12.73 3.60 11.53
CA LEU A 8 11.62 3.88 10.63
C LEU A 8 10.77 5.04 11.14
N VAL A 9 10.37 5.03 12.42
CA VAL A 9 9.59 6.11 13.02
C VAL A 9 10.33 7.44 13.01
N ARG A 10 11.65 7.44 13.31
CA ARG A 10 12.47 8.67 13.18
C ARG A 10 12.46 9.20 11.74
N MET A 11 12.65 8.32 10.78
CA MET A 11 12.66 8.73 9.35
C MET A 11 11.32 9.32 8.93
N THR A 12 10.19 8.78 9.38
CA THR A 12 8.86 9.34 9.08
C THR A 12 8.59 10.63 9.86
N ALA A 13 9.12 10.78 11.07
CA ALA A 13 9.06 12.05 11.82
C ALA A 13 9.81 13.18 11.09
N ASP A 14 10.96 12.87 10.51
CA ASP A 14 11.77 13.83 9.74
C ASP A 14 11.19 14.09 8.32
N ARG A 15 10.30 13.23 7.84
CA ARG A 15 9.77 13.26 6.48
C ARG A 15 8.26 13.04 6.45
N PRO A 16 7.45 14.07 6.70
CA PRO A 16 5.99 13.95 6.81
C PRO A 16 5.29 13.56 5.51
N MET A 17 5.98 13.60 4.37
CA MET A 17 5.46 13.12 3.07
C MET A 17 5.50 11.59 2.93
N GLY A 18 6.00 10.88 3.93
CA GLY A 18 6.09 9.43 3.94
C GLY A 18 7.37 8.87 3.33
N LEU A 19 7.47 7.56 3.34
CA LEU A 19 8.64 6.80 2.88
C LEU A 19 8.22 5.68 1.93
N LEU A 20 9.09 5.38 0.97
CA LEU A 20 9.02 4.17 0.17
C LEU A 20 10.16 3.23 0.57
N ALA A 21 9.80 2.06 1.10
CA ALA A 21 10.73 0.98 1.37
C ALA A 21 10.78 0.03 0.17
N VAL A 22 11.94 -0.06 -0.47
CA VAL A 22 12.15 -0.92 -1.64
C VAL A 22 13.01 -2.10 -1.25
N PHE A 23 12.53 -3.30 -1.54
CA PHE A 23 13.23 -4.56 -1.30
C PHE A 23 13.41 -5.32 -2.62
N ASP A 24 14.61 -5.75 -2.92
CA ASP A 24 14.86 -6.66 -4.04
C ASP A 24 14.17 -8.01 -3.80
N GLU A 25 14.17 -8.47 -2.53
CA GLU A 25 13.53 -9.70 -2.08
C GLU A 25 12.92 -9.48 -0.69
N LEU A 26 11.63 -9.72 -0.56
CA LEU A 26 10.85 -9.51 0.68
C LEU A 26 10.96 -10.68 1.67
N SER A 27 11.57 -11.79 1.31
CA SER A 27 11.58 -13.02 2.13
C SER A 27 12.10 -12.78 3.54
N SER A 28 13.20 -12.03 3.70
CA SER A 28 13.77 -11.71 5.02
C SER A 28 12.86 -10.81 5.85
N TRP A 29 12.22 -9.82 5.20
CA TRP A 29 11.27 -8.94 5.87
C TRP A 29 10.02 -9.71 6.30
N ILE A 30 9.45 -10.53 5.42
CA ILE A 30 8.30 -11.40 5.72
C ILE A 30 8.66 -12.36 6.86
N GLY A 31 9.85 -12.96 6.82
CA GLY A 31 10.34 -13.85 7.89
C GLY A 31 10.31 -13.18 9.26
N ARG A 32 10.78 -11.94 9.35
CA ARG A 32 10.70 -11.13 10.59
C ARG A 32 9.25 -10.86 11.00
N MET A 33 8.40 -10.49 10.06
CA MET A 33 6.99 -10.22 10.36
C MET A 33 6.23 -11.46 10.85
N CYS A 34 6.66 -12.66 10.42
CA CYS A 34 6.13 -13.93 10.88
C CYS A 34 6.67 -14.39 12.25
N ASP A 35 7.73 -13.75 12.77
CA ASP A 35 8.29 -14.11 14.09
C ASP A 35 7.38 -13.56 15.20
N PRO A 36 6.85 -14.41 16.11
CA PRO A 36 6.04 -13.94 17.23
C PRO A 36 6.74 -12.92 18.14
N LYS A 37 8.07 -12.91 18.17
CA LYS A 37 8.87 -11.97 18.96
C LYS A 37 8.92 -10.56 18.34
N SER A 38 8.51 -10.41 17.08
CA SER A 38 8.52 -9.15 16.33
C SER A 38 7.18 -8.41 16.38
N GLY A 39 6.32 -8.67 17.35
CA GLY A 39 4.98 -8.08 17.45
C GLY A 39 4.97 -6.55 17.39
N ASP A 40 5.87 -5.88 18.14
CA ASP A 40 6.00 -4.43 18.14
C ASP A 40 6.47 -3.87 16.79
N ASP A 41 7.44 -4.55 16.17
CA ASP A 41 7.93 -4.15 14.84
C ASP A 41 6.84 -4.30 13.79
N ARG A 42 6.09 -5.41 13.82
CA ARG A 42 4.97 -5.65 12.92
C ARG A 42 3.88 -4.58 13.08
N GLY A 43 3.52 -4.24 14.33
CA GLY A 43 2.56 -3.17 14.62
C GLY A 43 2.96 -1.83 14.01
N CYS A 44 4.24 -1.48 14.06
CA CYS A 44 4.78 -0.27 13.45
C CYS A 44 4.57 -0.25 11.92
N TRP A 45 4.87 -1.36 11.23
CA TRP A 45 4.66 -1.48 9.78
C TRP A 45 3.18 -1.45 9.39
N VAL A 46 2.32 -2.11 10.15
CA VAL A 46 0.86 -2.11 9.94
C VAL A 46 0.29 -0.69 10.07
N GLN A 47 0.73 0.09 11.06
CA GLN A 47 0.29 1.47 11.26
C GLN A 47 0.82 2.43 10.21
N GLY A 48 1.99 2.13 9.63
CA GLY A 48 2.55 2.88 8.51
C GLY A 48 1.66 2.90 7.25
N TYR A 49 0.76 1.92 7.10
CA TYR A 49 -0.23 1.91 6.03
C TYR A 49 -1.33 2.97 6.22
N ASP A 50 -1.72 3.24 7.46
CA ASP A 50 -2.84 4.13 7.75
C ASP A 50 -2.46 5.61 7.74
N SER A 51 -1.15 5.92 7.64
CA SER A 51 -0.62 7.29 7.55
C SER A 51 -1.10 8.20 8.69
N ARG A 52 -1.24 7.64 9.89
CA ARG A 52 -1.67 8.37 11.09
C ARG A 52 -0.48 8.81 11.93
N SER A 53 -0.73 9.66 12.91
CA SER A 53 0.25 9.99 13.93
C SER A 53 0.67 8.74 14.70
N TYR A 54 1.97 8.56 14.89
CA TYR A 54 2.56 7.45 15.63
C TYR A 54 3.55 7.96 16.69
N VAL A 55 3.40 7.45 17.90
CA VAL A 55 4.31 7.77 19.01
C VAL A 55 5.02 6.50 19.44
N MET A 56 6.34 6.54 19.45
CA MET A 56 7.19 5.48 19.99
C MET A 56 7.90 5.98 21.24
N ASP A 57 7.56 5.40 22.38
CA ASP A 57 8.22 5.62 23.65
C ASP A 57 8.83 4.30 24.12
N ARG A 58 10.16 4.22 24.11
CA ARG A 58 10.87 3.01 24.55
C ARG A 58 11.89 3.39 25.61
N VAL A 59 11.98 2.55 26.64
CA VAL A 59 13.01 2.65 27.69
C VAL A 59 14.41 2.62 27.05
N GLY A 60 15.25 3.61 27.37
CA GLY A 60 16.60 3.73 26.82
C GLY A 60 16.75 4.67 25.61
N VAL A 61 15.67 5.27 25.14
CA VAL A 61 15.69 6.35 24.15
C VAL A 61 15.47 7.68 24.87
N GLN A 62 16.30 8.68 24.60
CA GLN A 62 16.05 10.03 25.14
C GLN A 62 14.81 10.63 24.46
N GLY A 63 13.66 10.58 25.16
CA GLY A 63 12.40 11.15 24.74
C GLY A 63 11.59 10.28 23.77
N ALA A 64 10.27 10.50 23.77
CA ALA A 64 9.37 9.87 22.81
C ALA A 64 9.62 10.39 21.40
N ILE A 65 9.60 9.51 20.42
CA ILE A 65 9.65 9.87 18.99
C ILE A 65 8.21 9.98 18.49
N LYS A 66 7.82 11.15 18.00
CA LYS A 66 6.50 11.37 17.41
C LYS A 66 6.64 11.64 15.92
N ALA A 67 6.01 10.81 15.11
CA ALA A 67 5.77 11.07 13.70
C ALA A 67 4.32 11.55 13.53
N GLU A 68 4.12 12.75 13.02
CA GLU A 68 2.77 13.30 12.79
C GLU A 68 2.06 12.55 11.66
N ASN A 69 2.82 12.12 10.65
CA ASN A 69 2.36 11.31 9.54
C ASN A 69 3.29 10.10 9.37
N HIS A 70 2.94 8.99 10.00
CA HIS A 70 3.67 7.73 9.85
C HIS A 70 3.18 6.99 8.61
N ALA A 71 3.65 7.42 7.44
CA ALA A 71 3.28 6.86 6.15
C ALA A 71 4.44 6.04 5.56
N VAL A 72 4.20 4.75 5.28
CA VAL A 72 5.20 3.85 4.70
C VAL A 72 4.57 3.00 3.60
N SER A 73 5.06 3.18 2.38
CA SER A 73 4.77 2.29 1.26
C SER A 73 5.88 1.25 1.12
N ILE A 74 5.51 0.02 0.76
CA ILE A 74 6.46 -1.08 0.56
C ILE A 74 6.34 -1.58 -0.87
N TYR A 75 7.48 -1.71 -1.54
CA TYR A 75 7.60 -2.36 -2.84
C TYR A 75 8.69 -3.43 -2.79
N GLY A 76 8.45 -4.58 -3.41
CA GLY A 76 9.47 -5.61 -3.52
C GLY A 76 8.97 -6.88 -4.18
N ASN A 77 9.93 -7.73 -4.53
CA ASN A 77 9.67 -9.03 -5.11
C ASN A 77 9.60 -10.10 -4.01
N VAL A 78 8.83 -11.14 -4.26
CA VAL A 78 8.73 -12.29 -3.35
C VAL A 78 8.46 -13.56 -4.16
N GLN A 79 9.08 -14.66 -3.76
CA GLN A 79 8.78 -15.95 -4.35
C GLN A 79 7.37 -16.41 -3.97
N PRO A 80 6.57 -16.96 -4.90
CA PRO A 80 5.20 -17.39 -4.64
C PRO A 80 5.08 -18.36 -3.45
N SER A 81 6.04 -19.27 -3.27
CA SER A 81 6.08 -20.21 -2.14
C SER A 81 6.25 -19.52 -0.79
N VAL A 82 7.11 -18.48 -0.72
CA VAL A 82 7.34 -17.69 0.50
C VAL A 82 6.08 -16.91 0.84
N PHE A 83 5.46 -16.25 -0.14
CA PHE A 83 4.22 -15.52 0.05
C PHE A 83 3.08 -16.42 0.52
N LYS A 84 2.90 -17.59 -0.12
CA LYS A 84 1.90 -18.59 0.29
C LYS A 84 2.10 -19.06 1.74
N ASN A 85 3.35 -19.34 2.14
CA ASN A 85 3.65 -19.73 3.53
C ASN A 85 3.41 -18.57 4.52
N ALA A 86 3.63 -17.33 4.12
CA ALA A 86 3.33 -16.17 4.95
C ALA A 86 1.82 -15.98 5.16
N MET A 87 1.01 -16.23 4.13
CA MET A 87 -0.45 -16.15 4.23
C MET A 87 -1.00 -17.04 5.34
N THR A 88 -0.47 -18.25 5.51
CA THR A 88 -0.92 -19.17 6.57
C THR A 88 -0.49 -18.77 7.98
N LYS A 89 0.58 -17.95 8.10
CA LYS A 89 1.14 -17.53 9.41
C LYS A 89 0.63 -16.18 9.88
N LEU A 90 0.23 -15.31 8.96
CA LEU A 90 -0.14 -13.91 9.21
C LEU A 90 -1.66 -13.67 9.01
N GLU A 91 -2.46 -14.73 9.13
CA GLU A 91 -3.91 -14.69 8.86
C GLU A 91 -4.69 -13.69 9.72
N THR A 92 -4.21 -13.36 10.91
CA THR A 92 -5.04 -12.70 11.92
C THR A 92 -4.77 -11.21 12.14
N ASP A 93 -3.65 -10.67 11.64
CA ASP A 93 -3.23 -9.31 12.00
C ASP A 93 -3.42 -8.23 10.93
N GLY A 94 -3.94 -8.61 9.79
CA GLY A 94 -4.25 -7.68 8.71
C GLY A 94 -3.03 -7.16 7.92
N LEU A 95 -1.81 -7.65 8.17
CA LEU A 95 -0.61 -7.16 7.47
C LEU A 95 -0.67 -7.47 5.96
N LEU A 96 -0.93 -8.75 5.61
CA LEU A 96 -0.93 -9.18 4.20
C LEU A 96 -2.09 -8.58 3.39
N GLN A 97 -3.21 -8.29 4.04
CA GLN A 97 -4.38 -7.66 3.41
C GLN A 97 -4.12 -6.23 2.93
N ARG A 98 -2.98 -5.65 3.30
CA ARG A 98 -2.53 -4.33 2.86
C ARG A 98 -1.63 -4.36 1.62
N PHE A 99 -1.29 -5.55 1.14
CA PHE A 99 -0.48 -5.72 -0.06
C PHE A 99 -1.35 -6.04 -1.27
N ILE A 100 -0.94 -5.51 -2.42
CA ILE A 100 -1.47 -5.88 -3.73
C ILE A 100 -0.47 -6.85 -4.36
N PRO A 101 -0.74 -8.17 -4.35
CA PRO A 101 0.13 -9.13 -5.01
C PRO A 101 -0.09 -9.06 -6.53
N ALA A 102 0.97 -8.79 -7.27
CA ALA A 102 0.97 -8.88 -8.72
C ALA A 102 1.65 -10.19 -9.14
N ALA A 103 0.86 -11.16 -9.60
CA ALA A 103 1.38 -12.42 -10.11
C ALA A 103 1.84 -12.23 -11.57
N ILE A 104 3.13 -12.41 -11.81
CA ILE A 104 3.66 -12.44 -13.16
C ILE A 104 3.54 -13.88 -13.65
N ASN A 105 2.47 -14.18 -14.38
CA ASN A 105 2.35 -15.46 -15.11
C ASN A 105 3.25 -15.37 -16.34
N GLY A 106 4.51 -15.71 -16.16
CA GLY A 106 5.47 -15.64 -17.26
C GLY A 106 5.71 -17.01 -17.88
N ASP A 107 5.15 -17.25 -19.07
CA ASP A 107 6.03 -17.80 -20.06
C ASP A 107 7.21 -16.85 -20.15
N LEU A 108 8.41 -17.32 -19.77
CA LEU A 108 9.64 -16.52 -19.88
C LEU A 108 9.73 -16.04 -21.34
N ALA A 109 9.22 -14.84 -21.57
CA ALA A 109 9.23 -14.26 -22.89
C ALA A 109 10.68 -14.27 -23.35
N LYS A 110 10.95 -14.95 -24.46
CA LYS A 110 12.26 -14.91 -25.11
C LYS A 110 12.62 -13.43 -25.20
N ARG A 111 13.80 -13.04 -24.73
CA ARG A 111 14.26 -11.66 -24.78
C ARG A 111 13.97 -11.10 -26.18
N GLY A 112 12.92 -10.30 -26.28
CA GLY A 112 12.57 -9.60 -27.51
C GLY A 112 13.67 -8.58 -27.82
N LYS A 113 13.91 -8.36 -29.11
CA LYS A 113 14.82 -7.30 -29.58
C LYS A 113 14.17 -5.90 -29.45
N THR A 114 12.92 -5.83 -29.03
CA THR A 114 12.14 -4.59 -28.89
C THR A 114 12.41 -3.95 -27.54
N ILE A 115 12.65 -2.65 -27.54
CA ILE A 115 12.71 -1.85 -26.31
C ILE A 115 11.32 -1.87 -25.69
N PRO A 116 11.16 -2.27 -24.42
CA PRO A 116 9.86 -2.25 -23.76
C PRO A 116 9.26 -0.83 -23.76
N ASP A 117 7.97 -0.72 -24.00
CA ASP A 117 7.25 0.56 -24.07
C ASP A 117 7.47 1.44 -22.82
N PHE A 118 7.66 0.82 -21.65
CA PHE A 118 7.92 1.58 -20.43
C PHE A 118 9.24 2.39 -20.48
N LEU A 119 10.24 1.92 -21.22
CA LEU A 119 11.48 2.69 -21.41
C LEU A 119 11.28 3.89 -22.34
N LEU A 120 10.34 3.80 -23.28
CA LEU A 120 9.94 4.90 -24.14
C LEU A 120 9.21 5.99 -23.34
N ASN A 121 8.49 5.61 -22.29
CA ASN A 121 7.69 6.50 -21.45
C ASN A 121 8.41 6.95 -20.17
N LYS A 122 9.69 6.59 -20.00
CA LYS A 122 10.46 6.90 -18.78
C LYS A 122 10.42 8.38 -18.40
N GLY A 123 10.55 9.26 -19.40
CA GLY A 123 10.51 10.72 -19.18
C GLY A 123 9.15 11.19 -18.63
N GLN A 124 8.05 10.60 -19.07
CA GLN A 124 6.70 10.92 -18.58
C GLN A 124 6.53 10.49 -17.13
N TRP A 125 7.00 9.30 -16.78
CA TRP A 125 7.00 8.81 -15.40
C TRP A 125 7.84 9.66 -14.46
N GLU A 126 9.05 10.04 -14.87
CA GLU A 126 9.91 10.92 -14.09
C GLU A 126 9.25 12.29 -13.88
N GLN A 127 8.59 12.82 -14.89
CA GLN A 127 7.85 14.08 -14.79
C GLN A 127 6.65 13.95 -13.83
N ALA A 128 5.86 12.90 -13.93
CA ALA A 128 4.72 12.66 -13.04
C ALA A 128 5.17 12.56 -11.57
N ILE A 129 6.25 11.82 -11.29
CA ILE A 129 6.82 11.71 -9.94
C ILE A 129 7.32 13.06 -9.44
N ARG A 130 8.01 13.85 -10.28
CA ARG A 130 8.48 15.22 -9.91
C ARG A 130 7.32 16.16 -9.63
N CYS A 131 6.27 16.12 -10.45
CA CYS A 131 5.05 16.90 -10.22
C CYS A 131 4.41 16.51 -8.89
N ALA A 132 4.19 15.23 -8.64
CA ALA A 132 3.61 14.77 -7.39
C ALA A 132 4.44 15.17 -6.16
N HIS A 133 5.79 15.12 -6.27
CA HIS A 133 6.68 15.53 -5.18
C HIS A 133 6.68 17.05 -4.93
N ALA A 134 6.46 17.85 -5.96
CA ALA A 134 6.45 19.32 -5.87
C ALA A 134 5.07 19.89 -5.47
N MET A 135 4.04 19.06 -5.38
CA MET A 135 2.70 19.51 -5.05
C MET A 135 2.58 19.97 -3.61
N PRO A 136 1.87 21.07 -3.35
CA PRO A 136 1.53 21.46 -2.00
C PRO A 136 0.57 20.44 -1.37
N VAL A 137 0.56 20.33 -0.05
CA VAL A 137 -0.44 19.57 0.68
C VAL A 137 -1.82 20.18 0.41
N GLN A 138 -2.71 19.39 -0.18
CA GLN A 138 -4.08 19.81 -0.46
C GLN A 138 -5.07 18.67 -0.18
N THR A 139 -6.33 19.02 -0.06
CA THR A 139 -7.42 18.07 0.10
C THR A 139 -8.05 17.79 -1.24
N TYR A 140 -8.12 16.53 -1.63
CA TYR A 140 -8.85 16.07 -2.79
C TYR A 140 -10.25 15.61 -2.38
N ARG A 141 -11.22 15.81 -3.25
CA ARG A 141 -12.61 15.38 -3.05
C ARG A 141 -13.15 14.77 -4.33
N PHE A 142 -14.04 13.82 -4.20
CA PHE A 142 -14.79 13.34 -5.35
C PHE A 142 -15.71 14.43 -5.89
N SER A 143 -15.90 14.49 -7.23
CA SER A 143 -17.03 15.19 -7.81
C SER A 143 -18.34 14.46 -7.43
N ASP A 144 -19.49 15.10 -7.62
CA ASP A 144 -20.77 14.46 -7.30
C ASP A 144 -20.97 13.18 -8.12
N GLU A 145 -20.54 13.17 -9.38
CA GLU A 145 -20.60 11.98 -10.25
C GLU A 145 -19.60 10.90 -9.81
N ALA A 146 -18.42 11.31 -9.32
CA ALA A 146 -17.42 10.38 -8.78
C ALA A 146 -17.89 9.78 -7.46
N GLN A 147 -18.55 10.57 -6.62
CA GLN A 147 -19.13 10.10 -5.38
C GLN A 147 -20.22 9.05 -5.65
N SER A 148 -21.13 9.32 -6.58
CA SER A 148 -22.15 8.34 -6.98
C SER A 148 -21.53 7.05 -7.56
N ALA A 149 -20.49 7.16 -8.40
CA ALA A 149 -19.81 5.99 -8.94
C ALA A 149 -19.09 5.19 -7.83
N PHE A 150 -18.57 5.85 -6.79
CA PHE A 150 -17.96 5.18 -5.66
C PHE A 150 -18.99 4.46 -4.79
N GLU A 151 -20.17 5.05 -4.58
CA GLU A 151 -21.30 4.42 -3.88
C GLU A 151 -21.81 3.19 -4.64
N ASP A 152 -21.94 3.28 -5.98
CA ASP A 152 -22.30 2.12 -6.83
C ASP A 152 -21.25 0.99 -6.69
N TYR A 153 -19.97 1.34 -6.64
CA TYR A 153 -18.90 0.36 -6.38
C TYR A 153 -19.01 -0.26 -4.98
N GLU A 154 -19.31 0.53 -3.94
CA GLU A 154 -19.48 0.03 -2.58
C GLU A 154 -20.65 -0.97 -2.51
N ASP A 155 -21.78 -0.67 -3.14
CA ASP A 155 -22.95 -1.55 -3.20
C ASP A 155 -22.61 -2.89 -3.88
N TRP A 156 -21.96 -2.84 -5.05
CA TRP A 156 -21.48 -4.03 -5.72
C TRP A 156 -20.49 -4.82 -4.85
N TYR A 157 -19.55 -4.14 -4.24
CA TYR A 157 -18.53 -4.72 -3.39
C TYR A 157 -19.12 -5.44 -2.17
N TYR A 158 -20.09 -4.82 -1.50
CA TYR A 158 -20.75 -5.44 -0.35
C TYR A 158 -21.59 -6.67 -0.77
N ALA A 159 -22.24 -6.62 -1.91
CA ALA A 159 -22.94 -7.77 -2.47
C ALA A 159 -21.98 -8.95 -2.74
N GLN A 160 -20.83 -8.68 -3.39
CA GLN A 160 -19.81 -9.71 -3.63
C GLN A 160 -19.25 -10.29 -2.32
N ARG A 161 -18.98 -9.44 -1.35
CA ARG A 161 -18.50 -9.88 -0.03
C ARG A 161 -19.49 -10.83 0.65
N ASP A 162 -20.76 -10.51 0.58
CA ASP A 162 -21.79 -11.31 1.25
C ASP A 162 -22.00 -12.65 0.51
N ASP A 163 -21.92 -12.67 -0.81
CA ASP A 163 -21.91 -13.90 -1.61
C ASP A 163 -20.68 -14.77 -1.29
N ASP A 164 -19.49 -14.18 -1.24
CA ASP A 164 -18.27 -14.89 -0.92
C ASP A 164 -18.28 -15.42 0.52
N ARG A 165 -18.89 -14.70 1.45
CA ARG A 165 -19.06 -15.16 2.85
C ARG A 165 -19.87 -16.43 2.96
N LEU A 166 -20.82 -16.66 2.06
CA LEU A 166 -21.61 -17.87 2.01
C LEU A 166 -20.83 -19.05 1.38
N LEU A 167 -19.91 -18.75 0.47
CA LEU A 167 -19.17 -19.74 -0.32
C LEU A 167 -17.81 -20.10 0.29
N LEU A 168 -17.15 -19.17 0.97
CA LEU A 168 -15.79 -19.31 1.45
C LEU A 168 -15.77 -19.55 2.96
N THR A 169 -15.30 -20.74 3.35
CA THR A 169 -15.01 -21.09 4.75
C THR A 169 -13.68 -20.49 5.25
N ILE A 170 -12.97 -19.75 4.41
CA ILE A 170 -11.61 -19.27 4.70
C ILE A 170 -11.67 -17.83 5.19
N ASN A 171 -11.51 -17.63 6.49
CA ASN A 171 -11.50 -16.31 7.14
C ASN A 171 -10.48 -15.30 6.54
N THR A 172 -9.39 -15.78 5.95
CA THR A 172 -8.31 -14.94 5.41
C THR A 172 -8.80 -14.04 4.27
N PHE A 173 -9.66 -14.57 3.38
CA PHE A 173 -10.25 -13.77 2.31
C PHE A 173 -11.22 -12.73 2.85
N MET A 174 -12.01 -13.09 3.86
CA MET A 174 -12.97 -12.17 4.45
C MET A 174 -12.30 -10.97 5.13
N THR A 175 -11.12 -11.16 5.71
CA THR A 175 -10.35 -10.06 6.31
C THR A 175 -9.76 -9.11 5.26
N ALA A 176 -9.48 -9.60 4.04
CA ALA A 176 -9.02 -8.76 2.94
C ALA A 176 -10.10 -7.74 2.51
N TYR A 177 -11.36 -8.13 2.54
CA TYR A 177 -12.47 -7.23 2.22
C TYR A 177 -12.45 -5.94 3.06
N SER A 178 -12.09 -6.01 4.33
CA SER A 178 -12.01 -4.81 5.19
C SER A 178 -10.97 -3.76 4.75
N LYS A 179 -10.13 -4.07 3.77
CA LYS A 179 -9.07 -3.19 3.25
C LYS A 179 -9.26 -2.78 1.79
N LEU A 180 -10.05 -3.53 1.03
CA LEU A 180 -10.23 -3.27 -0.41
C LEU A 180 -10.95 -1.96 -0.68
N GLU A 181 -11.96 -1.59 0.10
CA GLU A 181 -12.66 -0.31 0.00
C GLU A 181 -11.68 0.88 0.12
N GLY A 182 -10.90 0.91 1.20
CA GLY A 182 -9.89 1.95 1.39
C GLY A 182 -8.76 1.91 0.35
N LEU A 183 -8.48 0.74 -0.22
CA LEU A 183 -7.53 0.57 -1.31
C LEU A 183 -8.07 1.17 -2.61
N HIS A 184 -9.34 0.95 -2.93
CA HIS A 184 -9.99 1.54 -4.10
C HIS A 184 -9.88 3.07 -4.07
N GLY A 185 -10.28 3.71 -2.96
CA GLY A 185 -10.15 5.17 -2.83
C GLY A 185 -8.72 5.69 -2.99
N ARG A 186 -7.72 4.93 -2.52
CA ARG A 186 -6.30 5.27 -2.73
C ARG A 186 -5.87 5.14 -4.19
N LEU A 187 -6.35 4.12 -4.90
CA LEU A 187 -6.07 3.95 -6.33
C LEU A 187 -6.70 5.07 -7.15
N CYS A 188 -7.94 5.46 -6.86
CA CYS A 188 -8.60 6.62 -7.48
C CYS A 188 -7.76 7.89 -7.32
N LEU A 189 -7.23 8.13 -6.11
CA LEU A 189 -6.36 9.27 -5.85
C LEU A 189 -5.04 9.20 -6.62
N VAL A 190 -4.39 8.03 -6.64
CA VAL A 190 -3.12 7.83 -7.38
C VAL A 190 -3.32 8.07 -8.87
N LEU A 191 -4.38 7.52 -9.46
CA LEU A 191 -4.71 7.72 -10.88
C LEU A 191 -5.00 9.19 -11.17
N HIS A 192 -5.79 9.83 -10.33
CA HIS A 192 -6.07 11.26 -10.44
C HIS A 192 -4.80 12.12 -10.39
N MET A 193 -3.88 11.81 -9.48
CA MET A 193 -2.60 12.53 -9.37
C MET A 193 -1.68 12.33 -10.58
N LEU A 194 -1.81 11.21 -11.29
CA LEU A 194 -1.06 10.98 -12.53
C LEU A 194 -1.65 11.77 -13.71
N GLU A 195 -2.97 11.96 -13.75
CA GLU A 195 -3.67 12.58 -14.87
C GLU A 195 -3.92 14.07 -14.66
N SER A 196 -4.41 14.47 -13.50
CA SER A 196 -4.85 15.83 -13.21
C SER A 196 -4.40 16.32 -11.83
N PRO A 197 -3.10 16.32 -11.53
CA PRO A 197 -2.58 16.52 -10.17
C PRO A 197 -2.98 17.85 -9.52
N PHE A 198 -3.23 18.90 -10.30
CA PHE A 198 -3.56 20.24 -9.79
C PHE A 198 -5.06 20.46 -9.57
N SER A 199 -5.92 19.57 -10.04
CA SER A 199 -7.35 19.62 -9.76
C SER A 199 -7.64 19.05 -8.37
N PRO A 200 -8.35 19.75 -7.49
CA PRO A 200 -8.75 19.21 -6.19
C PRO A 200 -9.94 18.23 -6.31
N MET A 201 -10.57 18.13 -7.49
CA MET A 201 -11.74 17.31 -7.74
C MET A 201 -11.36 16.06 -8.52
N VAL A 202 -11.58 14.90 -7.93
CA VAL A 202 -11.40 13.57 -8.55
C VAL A 202 -12.63 13.26 -9.40
N SER A 203 -12.41 12.94 -10.67
CA SER A 203 -13.50 12.65 -11.62
C SER A 203 -14.02 11.21 -11.51
N ALA A 204 -15.21 10.96 -12.05
CA ALA A 204 -15.83 9.63 -12.09
C ALA A 204 -15.01 8.61 -12.89
N ASP A 205 -14.22 9.06 -13.88
CA ASP A 205 -13.36 8.17 -14.68
C ASP A 205 -12.25 7.52 -13.86
N MET A 206 -11.86 8.15 -12.73
CA MET A 206 -10.87 7.58 -11.80
C MET A 206 -11.48 6.51 -10.89
N VAL A 207 -12.79 6.45 -10.79
CA VAL A 207 -13.52 5.51 -9.90
C VAL A 207 -13.95 4.25 -10.67
N ARG A 208 -14.24 4.37 -11.96
CA ARG A 208 -14.70 3.28 -12.86
C ARG A 208 -13.54 2.44 -13.39
#